data_4aee5204ec547e916ea4af90f861715a
#
_entry.id   4aee5204ec547e916ea4af90f861715a
#
_cell.length_a   1.000
_cell.length_b   1.000
_cell.length_c   1.000
_cell.angle_alpha   90.00
_cell.angle_beta   90.00
_cell.angle_gamma   90.00
#
_symmetry.space_group_name_H-M   'P 1'
#
loop_
_entity.id
_entity.type
_entity.pdbx_description
1 polymer ?
#
loop_
_entity_poly.entity_id
_entity_poly.type
_entity_poly.pdbx_seq_one_letter_code
_entity_poly.pdbx_strand_id
1 'polypeptide(L)' 'MNKIDILSRVYKMKTALYEGHHKDKGKEWHDGAHEALGKVLEILQEYRE' A
#
# COMPACT_ATOMS: atom_id res chain seq x y z
N MET A 1 15.58 2.10 -8.88
CA MET A 1 14.23 2.65 -8.62
C MET A 1 14.34 3.79 -7.64
N ASN A 2 13.73 4.92 -7.91
CA ASN A 2 13.78 6.04 -6.97
C ASN A 2 12.56 6.05 -6.04
N LYS A 3 12.56 6.96 -5.09
CA LYS A 3 11.50 7.05 -4.08
C LYS A 3 10.13 7.25 -4.70
N ILE A 4 10.04 8.09 -5.73
CA ILE A 4 8.76 8.36 -6.39
C ILE A 4 8.19 7.10 -7.03
N ASP A 5 9.04 6.30 -7.68
CA ASP A 5 8.59 5.05 -8.26
C ASP A 5 8.08 4.07 -7.21
N ILE A 6 8.78 3.97 -6.09
CA ILE A 6 8.37 3.09 -5.00
C ILE A 6 7.04 3.54 -4.43
N LEU A 7 6.89 4.83 -4.15
CA LEU A 7 5.63 5.39 -3.65
C LEU A 7 4.48 5.12 -4.60
N SER A 8 4.70 5.33 -5.90
CA SER A 8 3.68 5.09 -6.91
C SER A 8 3.20 3.64 -6.90
N ARG A 9 4.13 2.70 -6.78
CA ARG A 9 3.78 1.28 -6.75
C ARG A 9 2.98 0.91 -5.50
N VAL A 10 3.38 1.47 -4.35
CA VAL A 10 2.65 1.20 -3.10
C VAL A 10 1.25 1.78 -3.16
N TYR A 11 1.09 3.01 -3.68
CA TYR A 11 -0.23 3.62 -3.83
C TYR A 11 -1.12 2.82 -4.78
N LYS A 12 -0.55 2.26 -5.84
CA LYS A 12 -1.33 1.39 -6.73
C LYS A 12 -1.83 0.16 -6.01
N MET A 13 -1.02 -0.41 -5.11
CA MET A 13 -1.45 -1.56 -4.32
C MET A 13 -2.60 -1.18 -3.39
N LYS A 14 -2.53 -0.01 -2.75
CA LYS A 14 -3.63 0.46 -1.90
C LYS A 14 -4.89 0.72 -2.70
N THR A 15 -4.76 1.34 -3.87
CA THR A 15 -5.90 1.61 -4.75
C THR A 15 -6.59 0.32 -5.16
N ALA A 16 -5.83 -0.72 -5.45
CA ALA A 16 -6.38 -2.02 -5.82
C ALA A 16 -7.27 -2.58 -4.70
N LEU A 17 -6.91 -2.35 -3.44
CA LEU A 17 -7.74 -2.78 -2.32
C LEU A 17 -9.08 -2.06 -2.30
N TYR A 18 -9.09 -0.77 -2.59
CA TYR A 18 -10.33 0.02 -2.63
C TYR A 18 -11.19 -0.32 -3.84
N GLU A 19 -10.57 -0.67 -4.96
CA GLU A 19 -11.30 -0.95 -6.20
C GLU A 19 -11.85 -2.37 -6.27
N GLY A 20 -11.66 -3.17 -5.22
CA GLY A 20 -12.24 -4.50 -5.15
C GLY A 20 -11.50 -5.57 -5.92
N HIS A 21 -10.24 -5.34 -6.25
CA HIS A 21 -9.42 -6.36 -6.92
C HIS A 21 -9.23 -7.61 -6.06
N HIS A 22 -9.41 -7.46 -4.74
CA HIS A 22 -9.25 -8.56 -3.80
C HIS A 22 -10.53 -8.77 -2.99
N LYS A 23 -11.67 -8.59 -3.63
CA LYS A 23 -12.95 -8.69 -2.92
C LYS A 23 -13.29 -10.10 -2.44
N ASP A 24 -12.55 -11.09 -2.93
CA ASP A 24 -12.66 -12.47 -2.46
C ASP A 24 -12.02 -12.67 -1.09
N LYS A 25 -11.30 -11.68 -0.58
CA LYS A 25 -10.65 -11.74 0.72
C LYS A 25 -11.55 -11.15 1.80
N GLY A 26 -11.36 -11.64 3.04
CA GLY A 26 -12.15 -11.17 4.17
C GLY A 26 -11.72 -9.81 4.68
N LYS A 27 -12.55 -9.27 5.59
CA LYS A 27 -12.28 -7.95 6.17
C LYS A 27 -10.94 -7.92 6.91
N GLU A 28 -10.62 -8.97 7.66
CA GLU A 28 -9.36 -9.01 8.41
C GLU A 28 -8.16 -8.93 7.48
N TRP A 29 -8.24 -9.60 6.34
CA TRP A 29 -7.18 -9.54 5.35
C TRP A 29 -7.01 -8.11 4.82
N HIS A 30 -8.12 -7.45 4.51
CA HIS A 30 -8.10 -6.07 4.00
C HIS A 30 -7.54 -5.11 5.04
N ASP A 31 -7.98 -5.24 6.29
CA ASP A 31 -7.48 -4.38 7.37
C ASP A 31 -5.97 -4.55 7.56
N GLY A 32 -5.49 -5.80 7.54
CA GLY A 32 -4.06 -6.08 7.66
C GLY A 32 -3.27 -5.53 6.48
N ALA A 33 -3.80 -5.68 5.28
CA ALA A 33 -3.13 -5.17 4.08
C ALA A 33 -3.02 -3.64 4.11
N HIS A 34 -4.11 -2.94 4.49
CA HIS A 34 -4.07 -1.49 4.60
C HIS A 34 -3.08 -1.03 5.66
N GLU A 35 -3.05 -1.72 6.80
CA GLU A 35 -2.10 -1.38 7.86
C GLU A 35 -0.67 -1.58 7.41
N ALA A 36 -0.37 -2.71 6.79
CA ALA A 36 0.99 -2.99 6.33
C ALA A 36 1.45 -1.97 5.28
N LEU A 37 0.60 -1.67 4.30
CA LEU A 37 0.94 -0.71 3.27
C LEU A 37 1.06 0.70 3.84
N GLY A 38 0.24 1.04 4.84
CA GLY A 38 0.34 2.32 5.52
C GLY A 38 1.68 2.50 6.21
N LYS A 39 2.18 1.45 6.86
CA LYS A 39 3.49 1.49 7.52
C LYS A 39 4.62 1.63 6.50
N VAL A 40 4.50 0.94 5.37
CA VAL A 40 5.49 1.09 4.30
C VAL A 40 5.52 2.53 3.80
N LEU A 41 4.35 3.15 3.62
CA LEU A 41 4.29 4.54 3.18
C LEU A 41 4.91 5.49 4.20
N GLU A 42 4.70 5.26 5.50
CA GLU A 42 5.33 6.06 6.55
C GLU A 42 6.85 6.00 6.46
N ILE A 43 7.39 4.80 6.28
CA ILE A 43 8.83 4.60 6.16
C ILE A 43 9.36 5.31 4.92
N LEU A 44 8.66 5.19 3.81
CA LEU A 44 9.09 5.84 2.56
C LEU A 44 9.04 7.36 2.66
N GLN A 45 8.08 7.92 3.41
CA GLN A 45 8.01 9.36 3.59
C GLN A 45 9.18 9.90 4.39
N GLU A 46 9.73 9.10 5.27
CA GLU A 46 10.92 9.46 6.05
C GLU A 46 12.21 9.24 5.29
N TYR A 47 12.17 8.41 4.26
CA TYR A 47 13.34 8.07 3.48
C TYR A 47 13.83 9.27 2.66
N ARG A 48 15.13 9.51 2.70
CA ARG A 48 15.77 10.58 1.92
C ARG A 48 16.78 9.97 0.98
N GLU A 49 16.66 10.32 -0.29
CA GLU A 49 17.59 9.87 -1.32
C GLU A 49 18.90 10.63 -1.26
#